data_c4ee9347f77658df9b8c055e0100fdee
#
_entry.id   c4ee9347f77658df9b8c055e0100fdee
#
_cell.length_a   1.000
_cell.length_b   1.000
_cell.length_c   1.000
_cell.angle_alpha   90.00
_cell.angle_beta   90.00
_cell.angle_gamma   90.00
#
_symmetry.space_group_name_H-M   'P 1'
#
loop_
_entity.id
_entity.type
_entity.pdbx_description
1 polymer ?
#
loop_
_entity_poly.entity_id
_entity_poly.type
_entity_poly.pdbx_seq_one_letter_code
_entity_poly.pdbx_strand_id
1 'polypeptide(L)'
;MAAAINNKINIVTTYGMSEMSGGCIYNNEPLPGVEARVSDEGVISLKGSMRADTYLGAEALWEKTTDGDWFITSDIGELRDGKLFIHGRIDDQIISGGEKISLAHIERELNQRFTSQSFMTFSLPSVEWGAILCVASDQEIDQEEVKAFLRQSQGAHAIPKEFFAPTSLPLTAIGKPDRHKLRATYEKQRA
;
A
#
# COMPACT_ATOMS: atom_id res chain seq x y z
N MET A 1 -9.48 4.32 12.47
CA MET A 1 -10.43 3.19 12.63
C MET A 1 -10.69 2.87 14.12
N ALA A 2 -9.67 2.63 14.95
CA ALA A 2 -9.86 2.31 16.39
C ALA A 2 -10.70 3.34 17.16
N ALA A 3 -10.44 4.64 16.99
CA ALA A 3 -11.21 5.70 17.67
C ALA A 3 -12.71 5.71 17.30
N ALA A 4 -13.05 5.38 16.05
CA ALA A 4 -14.44 5.32 15.62
C ALA A 4 -15.17 4.08 16.20
N ILE A 5 -14.46 2.94 16.27
CA ILE A 5 -15.00 1.73 16.91
C ILE A 5 -15.25 1.98 18.39
N ASN A 6 -14.30 2.63 19.09
CA ASN A 6 -14.46 2.98 20.51
C ASN A 6 -15.64 3.93 20.77
N ASN A 7 -15.98 4.78 19.79
CA ASN A 7 -17.14 5.69 19.86
C ASN A 7 -18.43 5.08 19.30
N LYS A 8 -18.47 3.76 19.02
CA LYS A 8 -19.63 3.05 18.46
C LYS A 8 -20.13 3.62 17.13
N ILE A 9 -19.23 4.18 16.32
CA ILE A 9 -19.53 4.67 14.98
C ILE A 9 -19.51 3.48 14.03
N ASN A 10 -20.59 3.28 13.28
CA ASN A 10 -20.61 2.28 12.21
C ASN A 10 -19.68 2.71 11.08
N ILE A 11 -18.61 1.95 10.89
CA ILE A 11 -17.64 2.17 9.82
C ILE A 11 -17.95 1.19 8.70
N VAL A 12 -18.04 1.72 7.48
CA VAL A 12 -18.05 0.92 6.26
C VAL A 12 -16.74 1.16 5.54
N THR A 13 -15.94 0.10 5.37
CA THR A 13 -14.74 0.16 4.56
C THR A 13 -15.11 0.02 3.10
N THR A 14 -14.44 0.76 2.22
CA THR A 14 -14.64 0.64 0.77
C THR A 14 -13.32 0.49 0.05
N TYR A 15 -13.33 -0.33 -0.97
CA TYR A 15 -12.27 -0.43 -1.95
C TYR A 15 -12.86 -0.19 -3.34
N GLY A 16 -12.13 0.53 -4.16
CA GLY A 16 -12.52 0.86 -5.52
C GLY A 16 -11.52 1.80 -6.19
N MET A 17 -11.78 2.10 -7.44
CA MET A 17 -10.89 2.88 -8.30
C MET A 17 -11.70 3.57 -9.41
N SER A 18 -11.08 4.50 -10.12
CA SER A 18 -11.71 5.22 -11.23
C SER A 18 -12.18 4.26 -12.34
N GLU A 19 -11.42 3.23 -12.59
CA GLU A 19 -11.67 2.19 -13.59
C GLU A 19 -12.91 1.32 -13.29
N MET A 20 -13.36 1.34 -12.03
CA MET A 20 -14.60 0.71 -11.57
C MET A 20 -15.64 1.74 -11.12
N SER A 21 -15.56 2.98 -11.63
CA SER A 21 -16.49 4.09 -11.31
C SER A 21 -16.59 4.40 -9.82
N GLY A 22 -15.56 4.07 -9.04
CA GLY A 22 -15.50 4.34 -7.59
C GLY A 22 -15.46 3.09 -6.72
N GLY A 23 -16.16 3.14 -5.57
CA GLY A 23 -16.21 2.01 -4.63
C GLY A 23 -17.04 0.86 -5.18
N CYS A 24 -16.44 -0.33 -5.23
CA CYS A 24 -17.09 -1.53 -5.74
C CYS A 24 -17.03 -2.73 -4.76
N ILE A 25 -16.21 -2.64 -3.71
CA ILE A 25 -16.13 -3.62 -2.63
C ILE A 25 -16.40 -2.89 -1.31
N TYR A 26 -17.34 -3.36 -0.51
CA TYR A 26 -17.71 -2.76 0.78
C TYR A 26 -17.61 -3.80 1.88
N ASN A 27 -16.91 -3.48 2.97
CA ASN A 27 -16.63 -4.42 4.08
C ASN A 27 -16.08 -5.76 3.57
N ASN A 28 -15.19 -5.70 2.58
CA ASN A 28 -14.57 -6.84 1.88
C ASN A 28 -15.51 -7.63 0.96
N GLU A 29 -16.77 -7.25 0.82
CA GLU A 29 -17.75 -7.93 -0.03
C GLU A 29 -17.98 -7.16 -1.34
N PRO A 30 -17.90 -7.82 -2.51
CA PRO A 30 -18.24 -7.22 -3.78
C PRO A 30 -19.71 -6.74 -3.80
N LEU A 31 -19.94 -5.59 -4.42
CA LEU A 31 -21.33 -5.15 -4.70
C LEU A 31 -22.02 -6.14 -5.65
N PRO A 32 -23.36 -6.22 -5.64
CA PRO A 32 -24.10 -7.01 -6.59
C PRO A 32 -23.71 -6.67 -8.04
N GLY A 33 -23.34 -7.68 -8.83
CA GLY A 33 -22.87 -7.52 -10.20
C GLY A 33 -21.37 -7.20 -10.34
N VAL A 34 -20.64 -7.15 -9.24
CA VAL A 34 -19.16 -7.08 -9.23
C VAL A 34 -18.60 -8.46 -8.91
N GLU A 35 -17.64 -8.89 -9.72
CA GLU A 35 -16.87 -10.10 -9.49
C GLU A 35 -15.41 -9.72 -9.19
N ALA A 36 -14.76 -10.47 -8.31
CA ALA A 36 -13.34 -10.33 -8.01
C ALA A 36 -12.64 -11.67 -8.18
N ARG A 37 -11.44 -11.65 -8.73
CA ARG A 37 -10.53 -12.79 -8.75
C ARG A 37 -9.13 -12.37 -8.33
N VAL A 38 -8.34 -13.32 -7.86
CA VAL A 38 -6.95 -13.10 -7.45
C VAL A 38 -6.09 -14.14 -8.13
N SER A 39 -4.99 -13.73 -8.78
CA SER A 39 -4.04 -14.64 -9.41
C SER A 39 -3.17 -15.36 -8.36
N ASP A 40 -2.39 -16.36 -8.80
CA ASP A 40 -1.43 -17.07 -7.95
C ASP A 40 -0.36 -16.11 -7.36
N GLU A 41 -0.04 -15.01 -8.07
CA GLU A 41 0.87 -13.97 -7.59
C GLU A 41 0.17 -12.96 -6.65
N GLY A 42 -1.12 -13.13 -6.39
CA GLY A 42 -1.90 -12.28 -5.52
C GLY A 42 -2.49 -11.04 -6.21
N VAL A 43 -2.42 -10.90 -7.54
CA VAL A 43 -2.92 -9.73 -8.27
C VAL A 43 -4.44 -9.77 -8.35
N ILE A 44 -5.08 -8.68 -7.93
CA ILE A 44 -6.52 -8.54 -7.96
C ILE A 44 -6.99 -8.15 -9.35
N SER A 45 -8.02 -8.82 -9.85
CA SER A 45 -8.77 -8.38 -11.04
C SER A 45 -10.24 -8.25 -10.71
N LEU A 46 -10.88 -7.24 -11.28
CA LEU A 46 -12.29 -6.91 -11.05
C LEU A 46 -13.07 -6.95 -12.36
N LYS A 47 -14.34 -7.36 -12.29
CA LYS A 47 -15.27 -7.35 -13.40
C LYS A 47 -16.62 -6.82 -12.90
N GLY A 48 -17.31 -6.06 -13.75
CA GLY A 48 -18.65 -5.54 -13.46
C GLY A 48 -19.09 -4.53 -14.51
N SER A 49 -20.39 -4.29 -14.59
CA SER A 49 -20.98 -3.35 -15.56
C SER A 49 -20.57 -1.89 -15.35
N MET A 50 -19.99 -1.57 -14.19
CA MET A 50 -19.47 -0.25 -13.83
C MET A 50 -18.02 -0.02 -14.28
N ARG A 51 -17.37 -1.04 -14.87
CA ARG A 51 -16.00 -0.91 -15.38
C ARG A 51 -15.98 0.12 -16.52
N ALA A 52 -14.95 0.97 -16.54
CA ALA A 52 -14.69 1.88 -17.64
C ALA A 52 -14.44 1.10 -18.95
N ASP A 53 -14.69 1.73 -20.08
CA ASP A 53 -14.48 1.12 -21.38
C ASP A 53 -13.04 1.26 -21.87
N THR A 54 -12.39 2.39 -21.53
CA THR A 54 -11.01 2.68 -21.93
C THR A 54 -10.43 3.87 -21.16
N TYR A 55 -9.11 4.08 -21.28
CA TYR A 55 -8.45 5.33 -20.93
C TYR A 55 -8.44 6.27 -22.13
N LEU A 56 -9.09 7.43 -22.01
CA LEU A 56 -9.14 8.40 -23.08
C LEU A 56 -7.72 8.93 -23.42
N GLY A 57 -7.26 8.69 -24.65
CA GLY A 57 -5.93 9.07 -25.11
C GLY A 57 -4.79 8.17 -24.62
N ALA A 58 -5.12 7.00 -24.03
CA ALA A 58 -4.15 6.01 -23.59
C ALA A 58 -4.68 4.58 -23.75
N GLU A 59 -5.33 4.32 -24.88
CA GLU A 59 -6.02 3.06 -25.19
C GLU A 59 -5.07 1.84 -25.11
N ALA A 60 -3.83 1.98 -25.59
CA ALA A 60 -2.81 0.93 -25.51
C ALA A 60 -2.41 0.56 -24.06
N LEU A 61 -2.58 1.48 -23.10
CA LEU A 61 -2.40 1.19 -21.68
C LEU A 61 -3.60 0.41 -21.16
N TRP A 62 -4.80 0.78 -21.57
CA TRP A 62 -6.03 0.08 -21.20
C TRP A 62 -5.97 -1.39 -21.61
N GLU A 63 -5.58 -1.68 -22.86
CA GLU A 63 -5.46 -3.05 -23.38
C GLU A 63 -4.50 -3.91 -22.54
N LYS A 64 -3.44 -3.31 -21.98
CA LYS A 64 -2.49 -4.01 -21.10
C LYS A 64 -3.03 -4.28 -19.70
N THR A 65 -4.06 -3.54 -19.29
CA THR A 65 -4.67 -3.67 -17.96
C THR A 65 -5.99 -4.43 -18.00
N THR A 66 -6.32 -5.06 -19.12
CA THR A 66 -7.57 -5.81 -19.28
C THR A 66 -7.31 -7.22 -19.81
N ASP A 67 -8.17 -8.15 -19.40
CA ASP A 67 -8.26 -9.53 -19.89
C ASP A 67 -9.74 -9.84 -20.11
N GLY A 68 -10.22 -9.63 -21.33
CA GLY A 68 -11.65 -9.67 -21.66
C GLY A 68 -12.43 -8.66 -20.84
N ASP A 69 -13.41 -9.13 -20.06
CA ASP A 69 -14.23 -8.29 -19.18
C ASP A 69 -13.54 -7.92 -17.85
N TRP A 70 -12.36 -8.47 -17.57
CA TRP A 70 -11.64 -8.24 -16.34
C TRP A 70 -10.69 -7.04 -16.45
N PHE A 71 -10.75 -6.15 -15.47
CA PHE A 71 -9.75 -5.13 -15.25
C PHE A 71 -8.70 -5.68 -14.28
N ILE A 72 -7.45 -5.74 -14.71
CA ILE A 72 -6.30 -6.18 -13.90
C ILE A 72 -5.75 -4.97 -13.15
N THR A 73 -5.87 -5.01 -11.83
CA THR A 73 -5.41 -3.89 -10.99
C THR A 73 -3.90 -3.97 -10.72
N SER A 74 -3.33 -2.90 -10.16
CA SER A 74 -2.00 -2.95 -9.53
C SER A 74 -2.08 -3.33 -8.05
N ASP A 75 -3.24 -3.74 -7.56
CA ASP A 75 -3.43 -4.07 -6.15
C ASP A 75 -3.26 -5.58 -5.91
N ILE A 76 -2.79 -5.92 -4.73
CA ILE A 76 -2.54 -7.29 -4.29
C ILE A 76 -3.47 -7.60 -3.14
N GLY A 77 -3.96 -8.83 -3.12
CA GLY A 77 -4.86 -9.29 -2.07
C GLY A 77 -5.11 -10.78 -2.12
N GLU A 78 -6.10 -11.20 -1.37
CA GLU A 78 -6.57 -12.58 -1.35
C GLU A 78 -8.10 -12.64 -1.31
N LEU A 79 -8.66 -13.69 -1.89
CA LEU A 79 -10.05 -14.06 -1.71
C LEU A 79 -10.15 -15.14 -0.64
N ARG A 80 -10.94 -14.88 0.41
CA ARG A 80 -11.20 -15.85 1.48
C ARG A 80 -12.69 -15.83 1.80
N ASP A 81 -13.35 -16.96 1.64
CA ASP A 81 -14.80 -17.12 1.88
C ASP A 81 -15.65 -16.08 1.11
N GLY A 82 -15.29 -15.80 -0.16
CA GLY A 82 -15.97 -14.82 -1.00
C GLY A 82 -15.70 -13.36 -0.66
N LYS A 83 -14.85 -13.08 0.33
CA LYS A 83 -14.43 -11.73 0.73
C LYS A 83 -13.05 -11.40 0.19
N LEU A 84 -12.90 -10.18 -0.32
CA LEU A 84 -11.65 -9.67 -0.86
C LEU A 84 -10.88 -8.89 0.21
N PHE A 85 -9.69 -9.33 0.53
CA PHE A 85 -8.77 -8.65 1.45
C PHE A 85 -7.62 -8.01 0.67
N ILE A 86 -7.48 -6.69 0.79
CA ILE A 86 -6.45 -5.92 0.08
C ILE A 86 -5.20 -5.86 0.95
N HIS A 87 -4.06 -6.29 0.41
CA HIS A 87 -2.76 -6.28 1.10
C HIS A 87 -1.91 -5.06 0.76
N GLY A 88 -2.09 -4.48 -0.43
CA GLY A 88 -1.35 -3.31 -0.88
C GLY A 88 -1.29 -3.22 -2.39
N ARG A 89 -0.26 -2.52 -2.91
CA ARG A 89 -0.03 -2.35 -4.35
C ARG A 89 1.28 -3.00 -4.77
N ILE A 90 1.33 -3.45 -6.02
CA ILE A 90 2.56 -3.97 -6.65
C ILE A 90 3.65 -2.89 -6.66
N ASP A 91 3.27 -1.66 -7.00
CA ASP A 91 4.17 -0.49 -7.13
C ASP A 91 4.76 -0.08 -5.75
N ASP A 92 4.07 -0.43 -4.66
CA ASP A 92 4.52 -0.20 -3.27
C ASP A 92 5.34 -1.37 -2.71
N GLN A 93 5.64 -2.39 -3.53
CA GLN A 93 6.53 -3.47 -3.13
C GLN A 93 7.97 -3.19 -3.54
N ILE A 94 8.88 -3.61 -2.67
CA ILE A 94 10.31 -3.65 -2.97
C ILE A 94 10.82 -5.09 -2.84
N ILE A 95 11.90 -5.38 -3.53
CA ILE A 95 12.65 -6.63 -3.34
C ILE A 95 13.92 -6.27 -2.59
N SER A 96 14.05 -6.79 -1.38
CA SER A 96 15.21 -6.59 -0.51
C SER A 96 15.81 -7.93 -0.13
N GLY A 97 17.03 -8.20 -0.57
CA GLY A 97 17.70 -9.48 -0.32
C GLY A 97 16.97 -10.70 -0.88
N GLY A 98 16.20 -10.53 -1.97
CA GLY A 98 15.39 -11.58 -2.59
C GLY A 98 13.96 -11.71 -2.05
N GLU A 99 13.63 -11.02 -0.95
CA GLU A 99 12.31 -11.07 -0.32
C GLU A 99 11.45 -9.86 -0.73
N LYS A 100 10.14 -10.08 -0.92
CA LYS A 100 9.18 -9.02 -1.22
C LYS A 100 8.72 -8.34 0.06
N ILE A 101 8.82 -7.02 0.11
CA ILE A 101 8.36 -6.18 1.23
C ILE A 101 7.34 -5.18 0.71
N SER A 102 6.13 -5.19 1.28
CA SER A 102 5.12 -4.17 1.01
C SER A 102 5.34 -2.96 1.91
N LEU A 103 5.73 -1.83 1.33
CA LEU A 103 5.92 -0.57 2.05
C LEU A 103 4.64 -0.13 2.78
N ALA A 104 3.49 -0.22 2.10
CA ALA A 104 2.20 0.15 2.69
C ALA A 104 1.80 -0.77 3.86
N HIS A 105 2.17 -2.06 3.81
CA HIS A 105 1.92 -2.98 4.90
C HIS A 105 2.75 -2.63 6.13
N ILE A 106 4.05 -2.45 5.97
CA ILE A 106 4.96 -2.04 7.05
C ILE A 106 4.51 -0.71 7.68
N GLU A 107 4.17 0.28 6.85
CA GLU A 107 3.68 1.57 7.30
C GLU A 107 2.41 1.45 8.16
N ARG A 108 1.47 0.62 7.74
CA ARG A 108 0.23 0.35 8.49
C ARG A 108 0.52 -0.31 9.84
N GLU A 109 1.40 -1.32 9.87
CA GLU A 109 1.80 -2.00 11.10
C GLU A 109 2.45 -1.03 12.11
N LEU A 110 3.38 -0.20 11.65
CA LEU A 110 4.02 0.81 12.48
C LEU A 110 3.01 1.81 13.04
N ASN A 111 2.12 2.35 12.19
CA ASN A 111 1.09 3.30 12.62
C ASN A 111 0.02 2.69 13.54
N GLN A 112 -0.18 1.38 13.50
CA GLN A 112 -1.05 0.68 14.45
C GLN A 112 -0.38 0.45 15.81
N ARG A 113 0.91 0.13 15.79
CA ARG A 113 1.68 -0.17 17.01
C ARG A 113 2.08 1.09 17.76
N PHE A 114 2.51 2.13 17.05
CA PHE A 114 3.03 3.38 17.60
C PHE A 114 2.08 4.53 17.32
N THR A 115 1.08 4.71 18.17
CA THR A 115 -0.03 5.67 17.94
C THR A 115 0.31 7.12 18.32
N SER A 116 1.46 7.38 18.95
CA SER A 116 1.90 8.71 19.37
C SER A 116 2.55 9.53 18.26
N GLN A 117 2.93 8.89 17.15
CA GLN A 117 3.62 9.50 16.01
C GLN A 117 3.14 8.87 14.71
N SER A 118 3.44 9.52 13.59
CA SER A 118 3.10 9.02 12.26
C SER A 118 4.34 8.46 11.56
N PHE A 119 4.18 7.33 10.91
CA PHE A 119 5.24 6.71 10.11
C PHE A 119 4.90 6.71 8.65
N MET A 120 5.92 6.88 7.83
CA MET A 120 5.88 6.68 6.39
C MET A 120 7.08 5.84 5.96
N THR A 121 6.87 4.92 5.03
CA THR A 121 7.93 4.07 4.51
C THR A 121 8.32 4.51 3.10
N PHE A 122 9.58 4.33 2.74
CA PHE A 122 10.10 4.53 1.39
C PHE A 122 11.26 3.57 1.16
N SER A 123 11.77 3.56 -0.06
CA SER A 123 12.91 2.70 -0.40
C SER A 123 14.03 3.48 -1.06
N LEU A 124 15.24 2.96 -0.89
CA LEU A 124 16.43 3.41 -1.61
C LEU A 124 17.04 2.23 -2.37
N PRO A 125 17.64 2.48 -3.53
CA PRO A 125 18.39 1.44 -4.24
C PRO A 125 19.61 1.01 -3.42
N SER A 126 19.95 -0.27 -3.49
CA SER A 126 21.12 -0.85 -2.84
C SER A 126 21.79 -1.86 -3.77
N VAL A 127 23.08 -1.77 -3.90
CA VAL A 127 23.87 -2.71 -4.71
C VAL A 127 23.85 -4.12 -4.09
N GLU A 128 23.85 -4.20 -2.76
CA GLU A 128 23.85 -5.46 -2.02
C GLU A 128 22.46 -6.11 -1.94
N TRP A 129 21.42 -5.30 -1.74
CA TRP A 129 20.06 -5.78 -1.42
C TRP A 129 19.05 -5.59 -2.55
N GLY A 130 19.44 -4.93 -3.67
CA GLY A 130 18.52 -4.47 -4.70
C GLY A 130 17.78 -3.20 -4.25
N ALA A 131 17.00 -3.30 -3.19
CA ALA A 131 16.40 -2.15 -2.50
C ALA A 131 16.48 -2.34 -0.99
N ILE A 132 16.48 -1.24 -0.24
CA ILE A 132 16.41 -1.24 1.21
C ILE A 132 15.15 -0.53 1.70
N LEU A 133 14.56 -1.06 2.76
CA LEU A 133 13.46 -0.42 3.48
C LEU A 133 14.00 0.73 4.31
N CYS A 134 13.36 1.89 4.17
CA CYS A 134 13.60 3.09 4.95
C CYS A 134 12.33 3.49 5.68
N VAL A 135 12.47 3.97 6.91
CA VAL A 135 11.34 4.43 7.74
C VAL A 135 11.54 5.89 8.09
N ALA A 136 10.52 6.70 7.87
CA ALA A 136 10.45 8.09 8.29
C ALA A 136 9.35 8.29 9.32
N SER A 137 9.54 9.26 10.22
CA SER A 137 8.51 9.72 11.15
C SER A 137 8.57 11.23 11.32
N ASP A 138 7.43 11.83 11.66
CA ASP A 138 7.31 13.25 12.01
C ASP A 138 7.89 13.60 13.40
N GLN A 139 8.38 12.60 14.12
CA GLN A 139 9.03 12.73 15.42
C GLN A 139 10.31 11.89 15.49
N GLU A 140 11.04 12.01 16.58
CA GLU A 140 12.22 11.17 16.85
C GLU A 140 11.83 9.69 16.91
N ILE A 141 12.62 8.84 16.27
CA ILE A 141 12.35 7.40 16.13
C ILE A 141 13.24 6.63 17.11
N ASP A 142 12.63 5.85 17.99
CA ASP A 142 13.35 4.76 18.66
C ASP A 142 13.61 3.63 17.65
N GLN A 143 14.79 3.68 17.03
CA GLN A 143 15.15 2.76 15.95
C GLN A 143 15.21 1.32 16.43
N GLU A 144 15.66 1.08 17.67
CA GLU A 144 15.79 -0.28 18.19
C GLU A 144 14.42 -0.89 18.51
N GLU A 145 13.47 -0.09 19.03
CA GLU A 145 12.11 -0.56 19.24
C GLU A 145 11.41 -0.88 17.91
N VAL A 146 11.56 -0.01 16.89
CA VAL A 146 11.00 -0.25 15.55
C VAL A 146 11.61 -1.49 14.91
N LYS A 147 12.94 -1.66 14.96
CA LYS A 147 13.62 -2.85 14.43
C LYS A 147 13.18 -4.13 15.14
N ALA A 148 13.07 -4.10 16.47
CA ALA A 148 12.63 -5.26 17.27
C ALA A 148 11.20 -5.66 16.92
N PHE A 149 10.30 -4.69 16.82
CA PHE A 149 8.91 -4.91 16.43
C PHE A 149 8.80 -5.54 15.04
N LEU A 150 9.44 -4.94 14.03
CA LEU A 150 9.37 -5.45 12.65
C LEU A 150 10.06 -6.80 12.49
N ARG A 151 11.14 -7.05 13.23
CA ARG A 151 11.79 -8.38 13.24
C ARG A 151 10.82 -9.45 13.75
N GLN A 152 10.04 -9.15 14.77
CA GLN A 152 9.10 -10.09 15.37
C GLN A 152 7.86 -10.29 14.49
N SER A 153 7.30 -9.22 13.91
CA SER A 153 6.04 -9.28 13.17
C SER A 153 6.21 -9.69 11.70
N GLN A 154 7.33 -9.31 11.06
CA GLN A 154 7.55 -9.47 9.62
C GLN A 154 8.80 -10.30 9.28
N GLY A 155 9.72 -10.48 10.23
CA GLY A 155 10.97 -11.20 10.01
C GLY A 155 12.18 -10.31 9.73
N ALA A 156 13.34 -10.94 9.61
CA ALA A 156 14.63 -10.24 9.48
C ALA A 156 14.77 -9.41 8.18
N HIS A 157 14.09 -9.80 7.11
CA HIS A 157 14.13 -9.10 5.82
C HIS A 157 13.46 -7.72 5.88
N ALA A 158 12.48 -7.52 6.76
CA ALA A 158 11.73 -6.28 6.92
C ALA A 158 12.37 -5.29 7.92
N ILE A 159 13.61 -5.52 8.34
CA ILE A 159 14.32 -4.60 9.22
C ILE A 159 14.78 -3.37 8.42
N PRO A 160 14.34 -2.15 8.81
CA PRO A 160 14.77 -0.93 8.14
C PRO A 160 16.28 -0.74 8.23
N LYS A 161 16.88 -0.32 7.12
CA LYS A 161 18.32 0.01 7.06
C LYS A 161 18.60 1.49 7.29
N GLU A 162 17.61 2.34 7.04
CA GLU A 162 17.72 3.80 7.20
C GLU A 162 16.50 4.34 7.91
N PHE A 163 16.75 5.37 8.73
CA PHE A 163 15.72 6.10 9.46
C PHE A 163 15.84 7.59 9.17
N PHE A 164 14.69 8.26 9.09
CA PHE A 164 14.63 9.67 8.73
C PHE A 164 13.55 10.39 9.53
N ALA A 165 13.92 11.52 10.14
CA ALA A 165 12.98 12.38 10.84
C ALA A 165 12.88 13.75 10.13
N PRO A 166 12.04 13.86 9.07
CA PRO A 166 11.80 15.13 8.40
C PRO A 166 10.94 16.05 9.28
N THR A 167 10.98 17.35 9.00
CA THR A 167 10.12 18.33 9.68
C THR A 167 8.62 18.01 9.53
N SER A 168 8.23 17.37 8.43
CA SER A 168 6.88 16.87 8.18
C SER A 168 6.89 15.75 7.17
N LEU A 169 5.94 14.83 7.30
CA LEU A 169 5.73 13.77 6.33
C LEU A 169 4.93 14.31 5.12
N PRO A 170 5.46 14.20 3.90
CA PRO A 170 4.80 14.78 2.73
C PRO A 170 3.57 13.97 2.31
N LEU A 171 2.50 14.69 1.98
CA LEU A 171 1.28 14.13 1.43
C LEU A 171 1.02 14.68 0.02
N THR A 172 0.34 13.89 -0.81
CA THR A 172 -0.19 14.31 -2.10
C THR A 172 -1.35 15.30 -1.90
N ALA A 173 -1.82 15.96 -2.95
CA ALA A 173 -2.95 16.89 -2.90
C ALA A 173 -4.26 16.25 -2.37
N ILE A 174 -4.38 14.91 -2.46
CA ILE A 174 -5.53 14.14 -1.96
C ILE A 174 -5.27 13.49 -0.59
N GLY A 175 -4.20 13.91 0.11
CA GLY A 175 -3.89 13.44 1.47
C GLY A 175 -3.28 12.04 1.58
N LYS A 176 -2.82 11.44 0.48
CA LYS A 176 -2.10 10.16 0.51
C LYS A 176 -0.60 10.36 0.73
N PRO A 177 0.13 9.40 1.32
CA PRO A 177 1.59 9.43 1.43
C PRO A 177 2.29 9.70 0.09
N ASP A 178 3.16 10.72 0.05
CA ASP A 178 3.99 11.05 -1.11
C ASP A 178 5.42 10.53 -0.93
N ARG A 179 5.61 9.23 -1.20
CA ARG A 179 6.90 8.55 -1.05
C ARG A 179 7.99 9.10 -1.96
N HIS A 180 7.63 9.59 -3.14
CA HIS A 180 8.59 10.22 -4.07
C HIS A 180 9.16 11.51 -3.49
N LYS A 181 8.30 12.38 -2.98
CA LYS A 181 8.72 13.63 -2.33
C LYS A 181 9.51 13.36 -1.05
N LEU A 182 9.11 12.36 -0.26
CA LEU A 182 9.84 11.95 0.94
C LEU A 182 11.25 11.51 0.61
N ARG A 183 11.40 10.61 -0.37
CA ARG A 183 12.71 10.14 -0.84
C ARG A 183 13.58 11.28 -1.36
N ALA A 184 13.03 12.17 -2.21
CA ALA A 184 13.78 13.31 -2.72
C ALA A 184 14.25 14.27 -1.61
N THR A 185 13.45 14.44 -0.54
CA THR A 185 13.82 15.23 0.64
C THR A 185 14.98 14.57 1.41
N TYR A 186 14.90 13.26 1.62
CA TYR A 186 15.96 12.49 2.25
C TYR A 186 17.28 12.57 1.49
N GLU A 187 17.26 12.36 0.16
CA GLU A 187 18.44 12.41 -0.70
C GLU A 187 19.12 13.79 -0.68
N LYS A 188 18.32 14.89 -0.66
CA LYS A 188 18.83 16.26 -0.55
C LYS A 188 19.52 16.57 0.77
N GLN A 189 19.11 15.95 1.88
CA GLN A 189 19.73 16.20 3.18
C GLN A 189 21.04 15.42 3.38
N ARG A 190 21.28 14.41 2.54
CA ARG A 190 22.51 13.59 2.56
C ARG A 190 23.56 14.00 1.51
N ALA A 191 23.19 14.84 0.57
CA ALA A 191 24.11 15.39 -0.44
C ALA A 191 24.89 16.57 0.09
#